data_48f94d7cf3ef473147b3f3cac03133dc
#
_entry.id   48f94d7cf3ef473147b3f3cac03133dc
#
_cell.length_a   1.000
_cell.length_b   1.000
_cell.length_c   1.000
_cell.angle_alpha   90.00
_cell.angle_beta   90.00
_cell.angle_gamma   90.00
#
_symmetry.space_group_name_H-M   'P 1'
#
loop_
_entity.id
_entity.type
_entity.pdbx_description
1 polymer ?
#
loop_
_entity_poly.entity_id
_entity_poly.type
_entity_poly.pdbx_seq_one_letter_code
_entity_poly.pdbx_strand_id
1 'polypeptide(L)'
;DFKRFLEVEQGFKLNTISKHFKSIKTIVLEGKRRGLIGDVDFRLFSIPTEEPTKIYLSENEICKMKDLDLSNDKTMELARDIFLVGCYTGQRISDYNRLSGIDIVEKDGVHFFEILQKKSGVKVNCPITQELKEIMHRYNNQPPPKLSDQKINKYLKLIGRRLDMNEDVLCHDTKGGVKRTYIRPKWEMLESHTARRSFCTNMYLKGMSIQDIMHFSGHKTEKEFLKYIRITSDERTRHILRQGFFNV
;
A
#
# COMPACT_ATOMS: atom_id res chain seq x y z
N ASP A 1 -31.76 13.23 -1.70
CA ASP A 1 -32.21 12.09 -2.48
C ASP A 1 -31.12 11.38 -3.24
N PHE A 2 -30.14 12.08 -3.86
CA PHE A 2 -29.02 11.41 -4.55
C PHE A 2 -28.20 10.49 -3.63
N LYS A 3 -27.91 10.90 -2.40
CA LYS A 3 -27.23 10.04 -1.41
C LYS A 3 -28.03 8.76 -1.17
N ARG A 4 -29.34 8.87 -0.93
CA ARG A 4 -30.23 7.73 -0.70
C ARG A 4 -30.28 6.78 -1.90
N PHE A 5 -30.32 7.32 -3.12
CA PHE A 5 -30.21 6.53 -4.36
C PHE A 5 -28.92 5.69 -4.38
N LEU A 6 -27.76 6.30 -4.09
CA LEU A 6 -26.47 5.59 -4.07
C LEU A 6 -26.39 4.56 -2.93
N GLU A 7 -26.99 4.85 -1.77
CA GLU A 7 -27.01 3.95 -0.63
C GLU A 7 -27.99 2.78 -0.82
N VAL A 8 -29.24 3.07 -1.12
CA VAL A 8 -30.34 2.09 -1.07
C VAL A 8 -30.50 1.38 -2.40
N GLU A 9 -30.60 2.11 -3.52
CA GLU A 9 -30.88 1.51 -4.82
C GLU A 9 -29.61 0.92 -5.45
N GLN A 10 -28.46 1.60 -5.32
CA GLN A 10 -27.19 1.11 -5.85
C GLN A 10 -26.40 0.24 -4.85
N GLY A 11 -26.73 0.28 -3.58
CA GLY A 11 -26.07 -0.49 -2.54
C GLY A 11 -24.56 -0.22 -2.44
N PHE A 12 -24.11 1.02 -2.71
CA PHE A 12 -22.70 1.36 -2.68
C PHE A 12 -22.14 1.44 -1.28
N LYS A 13 -20.81 1.22 -1.18
CA LYS A 13 -20.06 1.44 0.07
C LYS A 13 -19.91 2.94 0.35
N LEU A 14 -19.89 3.32 1.63
CA LEU A 14 -19.76 4.71 2.10
C LEU A 14 -18.62 5.47 1.41
N ASN A 15 -17.44 4.85 1.31
CA ASN A 15 -16.29 5.46 0.64
C ASN A 15 -16.49 5.69 -0.86
N THR A 16 -17.29 4.84 -1.54
CA THR A 16 -17.67 5.02 -2.95
C THR A 16 -18.61 6.21 -3.08
N ILE A 17 -19.60 6.31 -2.20
CA ILE A 17 -20.53 7.43 -2.15
C ILE A 17 -19.77 8.74 -1.90
N SER A 18 -18.89 8.75 -0.89
CA SER A 18 -18.04 9.92 -0.60
C SER A 18 -17.19 10.35 -1.81
N LYS A 19 -16.70 9.39 -2.61
CA LYS A 19 -15.96 9.69 -3.84
C LYS A 19 -16.86 10.37 -4.89
N HIS A 20 -18.10 9.90 -5.09
CA HIS A 20 -19.05 10.55 -6.01
C HIS A 20 -19.36 11.99 -5.57
N PHE A 21 -19.63 12.20 -4.28
CA PHE A 21 -19.88 13.55 -3.75
C PHE A 21 -18.68 14.49 -3.89
N LYS A 22 -17.45 13.98 -3.69
CA LYS A 22 -16.23 14.76 -3.93
C LYS A 22 -16.09 15.16 -5.41
N SER A 23 -16.44 14.27 -6.34
CA SER A 23 -16.42 14.57 -7.77
C SER A 23 -17.45 15.65 -8.13
N ILE A 24 -18.69 15.54 -7.63
CA ILE A 24 -19.72 16.55 -7.84
C ILE A 24 -19.28 17.90 -7.24
N LYS A 25 -18.77 17.89 -6.01
CA LYS A 25 -18.24 19.10 -5.37
C LYS A 25 -17.18 19.79 -6.22
N THR A 26 -16.29 19.03 -6.86
CA THR A 26 -15.24 19.58 -7.75
C THR A 26 -15.87 20.26 -8.97
N ILE A 27 -16.89 19.63 -9.59
CA ILE A 27 -17.61 20.21 -10.76
C ILE A 27 -18.35 21.49 -10.35
N VAL A 28 -19.04 21.47 -9.20
CA VAL A 28 -19.78 22.63 -8.70
C VAL A 28 -18.83 23.78 -8.36
N LEU A 29 -17.69 23.50 -7.73
CA LEU A 29 -16.65 24.51 -7.46
C LEU A 29 -16.14 25.15 -8.75
N GLU A 30 -15.90 24.35 -9.79
CA GLU A 30 -15.44 24.85 -11.08
C GLU A 30 -16.53 25.69 -11.78
N GLY A 31 -17.79 25.27 -11.70
CA GLY A 31 -18.92 26.06 -12.20
C GLY A 31 -19.04 27.42 -11.50
N LYS A 32 -18.88 27.46 -10.17
CA LYS A 32 -18.83 28.71 -9.41
C LYS A 32 -17.65 29.59 -9.81
N ARG A 33 -16.44 29.00 -9.97
CA ARG A 33 -15.24 29.73 -10.40
C ARG A 33 -15.42 30.39 -11.78
N ARG A 34 -16.19 29.75 -12.67
CA ARG A 34 -16.51 30.29 -14.01
C ARG A 34 -17.72 31.23 -14.03
N GLY A 35 -18.35 31.51 -12.91
CA GLY A 35 -19.56 32.34 -12.84
C GLY A 35 -20.81 31.71 -13.46
N LEU A 36 -20.82 30.38 -13.68
CA LEU A 36 -21.95 29.66 -14.26
C LEU A 36 -23.05 29.34 -13.26
N ILE A 37 -22.71 29.34 -11.96
CA ILE A 37 -23.64 29.08 -10.86
C ILE A 37 -23.39 30.04 -9.71
N GLY A 38 -24.44 30.34 -8.95
CA GLY A 38 -24.39 31.20 -7.75
C GLY A 38 -23.77 30.49 -6.53
N ASP A 39 -24.05 31.07 -5.37
CA ASP A 39 -23.56 30.49 -4.11
C ASP A 39 -24.23 29.16 -3.79
N VAL A 40 -23.41 28.19 -3.38
CA VAL A 40 -23.83 26.84 -3.01
C VAL A 40 -23.28 26.49 -1.64
N ASP A 41 -24.13 25.91 -0.79
CA ASP A 41 -23.70 25.39 0.51
C ASP A 41 -22.91 24.07 0.32
N PHE A 42 -21.58 24.17 0.37
CA PHE A 42 -20.70 23.01 0.19
C PHE A 42 -20.73 22.01 1.34
N ARG A 43 -21.37 22.32 2.47
CA ARG A 43 -21.59 21.38 3.58
C ARG A 43 -22.47 20.21 3.15
N LEU A 44 -23.41 20.45 2.23
CA LEU A 44 -24.28 19.43 1.64
C LEU A 44 -23.53 18.33 0.86
N PHE A 45 -22.28 18.61 0.43
CA PHE A 45 -21.41 17.66 -0.29
C PHE A 45 -20.42 16.93 0.62
N SER A 46 -20.52 17.13 1.94
CA SER A 46 -19.63 16.47 2.89
C SER A 46 -20.22 15.13 3.31
N ILE A 47 -19.64 14.05 2.79
CA ILE A 47 -19.99 12.69 3.21
C ILE A 47 -18.80 12.14 4.01
N PRO A 48 -19.04 11.63 5.23
CA PRO A 48 -18.00 11.03 6.04
C PRO A 48 -17.37 9.83 5.31
N THR A 49 -16.08 9.60 5.55
CA THR A 49 -15.35 8.44 5.08
C THR A 49 -15.01 7.54 6.25
N GLU A 50 -14.96 6.24 6.01
CA GLU A 50 -14.47 5.25 6.97
C GLU A 50 -13.09 4.76 6.57
N GLU A 51 -12.26 4.42 7.54
CA GLU A 51 -10.95 3.84 7.27
C GLU A 51 -11.11 2.33 7.01
N PRO A 52 -10.76 1.85 5.81
CA PRO A 52 -10.88 0.42 5.51
C PRO A 52 -9.81 -0.36 6.28
N THR A 53 -10.17 -1.56 6.76
CA THR A 53 -9.21 -2.50 7.33
C THR A 53 -8.12 -2.83 6.31
N LYS A 54 -6.87 -2.73 6.72
CA LYS A 54 -5.69 -2.98 5.89
C LYS A 54 -4.71 -3.86 6.65
N ILE A 55 -3.97 -4.68 5.91
CA ILE A 55 -2.95 -5.57 6.44
C ILE A 55 -1.55 -5.14 6.02
N TYR A 56 -0.56 -5.69 6.70
CA TYR A 56 0.85 -5.73 6.28
C TYR A 56 1.36 -7.17 6.38
N LEU A 57 2.51 -7.45 5.79
CA LEU A 57 3.26 -8.68 5.98
C LEU A 57 4.44 -8.43 6.91
N SER A 58 4.60 -9.27 7.92
CA SER A 58 5.78 -9.31 8.78
C SER A 58 7.01 -9.74 7.98
N GLU A 59 8.20 -9.51 8.51
CA GLU A 59 9.45 -9.97 7.86
C GLU A 59 9.47 -11.48 7.64
N ASN A 60 8.98 -12.25 8.62
CA ASN A 60 8.88 -13.71 8.49
C ASN A 60 7.98 -14.12 7.33
N GLU A 61 6.84 -13.45 7.14
CA GLU A 61 5.94 -13.71 6.00
C GLU A 61 6.56 -13.33 4.67
N ILE A 62 7.32 -12.22 4.64
CA ILE A 62 8.07 -11.79 3.45
C ILE A 62 9.16 -12.81 3.11
N CYS A 63 9.90 -13.32 4.11
CA CYS A 63 10.88 -14.39 3.91
C CYS A 63 10.24 -15.66 3.36
N LYS A 64 9.15 -16.14 3.97
CA LYS A 64 8.40 -17.32 3.47
C LYS A 64 7.92 -17.11 2.03
N MET A 65 7.49 -15.90 1.69
CA MET A 65 7.06 -15.58 0.32
C MET A 65 8.24 -15.60 -0.65
N LYS A 66 9.41 -15.11 -0.24
CA LYS A 66 10.65 -15.13 -1.04
C LYS A 66 11.09 -16.56 -1.34
N ASP A 67 11.02 -17.43 -0.33
CA ASP A 67 11.53 -18.80 -0.40
C ASP A 67 10.54 -19.80 -1.04
N LEU A 68 9.30 -19.35 -1.33
CA LEU A 68 8.28 -20.19 -1.97
C LEU A 68 8.74 -20.60 -3.39
N ASP A 69 8.79 -21.90 -3.63
CA ASP A 69 9.07 -22.42 -4.98
C ASP A 69 7.88 -22.16 -5.93
N LEU A 70 8.14 -21.38 -6.96
CA LEU A 70 7.18 -21.03 -8.02
C LEU A 70 7.76 -21.33 -9.42
N SER A 71 8.76 -22.19 -9.50
CA SER A 71 9.45 -22.55 -10.75
C SER A 71 8.50 -23.03 -11.85
N ASN A 72 7.39 -23.64 -11.46
CA ASN A 72 6.34 -24.16 -12.35
C ASN A 72 5.34 -23.12 -12.85
N ASP A 73 5.37 -21.87 -12.34
CA ASP A 73 4.49 -20.77 -12.77
C ASP A 73 5.28 -19.46 -12.85
N LYS A 74 5.90 -19.23 -13.98
CA LYS A 74 6.75 -18.05 -14.24
C LYS A 74 6.01 -16.72 -14.08
N THR A 75 4.69 -16.68 -14.32
CA THR A 75 3.92 -15.46 -14.13
C THR A 75 3.65 -15.18 -12.65
N MET A 76 3.40 -16.24 -11.87
CA MET A 76 3.24 -16.13 -10.42
C MET A 76 4.57 -15.78 -9.74
N GLU A 77 5.68 -16.39 -10.19
CA GLU A 77 7.03 -16.04 -9.75
C GLU A 77 7.34 -14.56 -10.00
N LEU A 78 7.08 -14.07 -11.22
CA LEU A 78 7.24 -12.66 -11.57
C LEU A 78 6.36 -11.74 -10.71
N ALA A 79 5.11 -12.10 -10.46
CA ALA A 79 4.21 -11.30 -9.61
C ALA A 79 4.71 -11.22 -8.16
N ARG A 80 5.24 -12.34 -7.61
CA ARG A 80 5.90 -12.40 -6.31
C ARG A 80 7.11 -11.47 -6.27
N ASP A 81 7.99 -11.57 -7.25
CA ASP A 81 9.25 -10.83 -7.27
C ASP A 81 9.02 -9.31 -7.39
N ILE A 82 8.08 -8.88 -8.24
CA ILE A 82 7.66 -7.48 -8.30
C ILE A 82 7.13 -7.01 -6.94
N PHE A 83 6.31 -7.81 -6.28
CA PHE A 83 5.76 -7.45 -4.96
C PHE A 83 6.85 -7.35 -3.90
N LEU A 84 7.80 -8.28 -3.88
CA LEU A 84 8.95 -8.26 -2.97
C LEU A 84 9.83 -7.02 -3.19
N VAL A 85 10.05 -6.60 -4.45
CA VAL A 85 10.71 -5.32 -4.74
C VAL A 85 9.96 -4.17 -4.06
N GLY A 86 8.64 -4.16 -4.10
CA GLY A 86 7.83 -3.18 -3.36
C GLY A 86 8.02 -3.25 -1.84
N CYS A 87 8.15 -4.47 -1.28
CA CYS A 87 8.40 -4.69 0.15
C CYS A 87 9.78 -4.20 0.59
N TYR A 88 10.79 -4.27 -0.27
CA TYR A 88 12.17 -3.85 0.05
C TYR A 88 12.46 -2.39 -0.29
N THR A 89 11.70 -1.76 -1.19
CA THR A 89 11.90 -0.35 -1.56
C THR A 89 10.90 0.62 -0.92
N GLY A 90 9.76 0.14 -0.45
CA GLY A 90 8.69 0.95 0.10
C GLY A 90 7.98 1.85 -0.93
N GLN A 91 8.24 1.67 -2.23
CA GLN A 91 7.65 2.48 -3.27
C GLN A 91 6.17 2.13 -3.54
N ARG A 92 5.46 2.98 -4.30
CA ARG A 92 4.10 2.67 -4.79
C ARG A 92 4.19 1.71 -5.98
N ILE A 93 3.14 0.94 -6.23
CA ILE A 93 3.07 0.01 -7.38
C ILE A 93 3.39 0.73 -8.71
N SER A 94 2.92 1.95 -8.90
CA SER A 94 3.22 2.78 -10.07
C SER A 94 4.72 3.06 -10.25
N ASP A 95 5.51 2.90 -9.21
CA ASP A 95 6.94 3.19 -9.18
C ASP A 95 7.74 1.89 -9.14
N TYR A 96 7.49 0.97 -8.21
CA TYR A 96 8.25 -0.26 -8.13
C TYR A 96 7.98 -1.26 -9.28
N ASN A 97 6.83 -1.18 -9.96
CA ASN A 97 6.49 -2.02 -11.13
C ASN A 97 7.06 -1.48 -12.47
N ARG A 98 8.00 -0.53 -12.42
CA ARG A 98 8.64 0.04 -13.62
C ARG A 98 10.14 0.25 -13.45
N LEU A 99 10.74 -0.41 -12.49
CA LEU A 99 12.17 -0.22 -12.19
C LEU A 99 13.09 -0.73 -13.32
N SER A 100 12.64 -1.64 -14.17
CA SER A 100 13.39 -2.12 -15.33
C SER A 100 13.80 -1.04 -16.34
N GLY A 101 13.28 0.18 -16.21
CA GLY A 101 13.67 1.34 -17.04
C GLY A 101 14.25 2.49 -16.23
N ILE A 102 14.73 2.23 -15.00
CA ILE A 102 15.28 3.24 -14.11
C ILE A 102 16.78 3.05 -13.96
N ASP A 103 17.51 4.15 -13.94
CA ASP A 103 18.95 4.16 -13.78
C ASP A 103 19.36 3.63 -12.40
N ILE A 104 20.36 2.75 -12.41
CA ILE A 104 21.07 2.33 -11.22
C ILE A 104 22.29 3.23 -11.11
N VAL A 105 22.37 3.96 -10.00
CA VAL A 105 23.51 4.84 -9.71
C VAL A 105 24.31 4.28 -8.55
N GLU A 106 25.64 4.42 -8.64
CA GLU A 106 26.56 4.05 -7.57
C GLU A 106 27.04 5.31 -6.85
N LYS A 107 27.02 5.29 -5.52
CA LYS A 107 27.56 6.34 -4.64
C LYS A 107 28.25 5.66 -3.47
N ASP A 108 29.51 5.98 -3.24
CA ASP A 108 30.31 5.45 -2.12
C ASP A 108 30.29 3.92 -2.02
N GLY A 109 30.34 3.22 -3.16
CA GLY A 109 30.31 1.74 -3.24
C GLY A 109 28.92 1.12 -3.03
N VAL A 110 27.88 1.93 -2.88
CA VAL A 110 26.48 1.46 -2.73
C VAL A 110 25.68 1.77 -4.00
N HIS A 111 24.95 0.76 -4.48
CA HIS A 111 24.05 0.92 -5.63
C HIS A 111 22.64 1.33 -5.18
N PHE A 112 22.02 2.24 -5.92
CA PHE A 112 20.68 2.76 -5.65
C PHE A 112 19.83 2.76 -6.91
N PHE A 113 18.52 2.52 -6.74
CA PHE A 113 17.53 2.95 -7.72
C PHE A 113 17.22 4.43 -7.48
N GLU A 114 17.47 5.27 -8.47
CA GLU A 114 17.11 6.69 -8.46
C GLU A 114 15.71 6.85 -9.05
N ILE A 115 14.70 7.01 -8.18
CA ILE A 115 13.28 6.97 -8.56
C ILE A 115 12.66 8.35 -8.47
N LEU A 116 12.19 8.89 -9.59
CA LEU A 116 11.27 10.03 -9.59
C LEU A 116 9.84 9.48 -9.47
N GLN A 117 9.22 9.64 -8.29
CA GLN A 117 7.89 9.12 -8.01
C GLN A 117 6.81 9.76 -8.88
N LYS A 118 6.02 8.96 -9.62
CA LYS A 118 4.98 9.45 -10.55
C LYS A 118 3.93 10.33 -9.90
N LYS A 119 3.47 9.95 -8.70
CA LYS A 119 2.34 10.63 -8.03
C LYS A 119 2.75 11.89 -7.27
N SER A 120 3.93 11.90 -6.66
CA SER A 120 4.37 12.96 -5.75
C SER A 120 5.39 13.90 -6.39
N GLY A 121 6.06 13.47 -7.47
CA GLY A 121 7.21 14.17 -8.05
C GLY A 121 8.45 14.20 -7.14
N VAL A 122 8.46 13.41 -6.07
CA VAL A 122 9.60 13.33 -5.15
C VAL A 122 10.63 12.38 -5.74
N LYS A 123 11.89 12.82 -5.74
CA LYS A 123 13.05 12.00 -6.09
C LYS A 123 13.51 11.26 -4.83
N VAL A 124 13.63 9.94 -4.91
CA VAL A 124 14.10 9.09 -3.82
C VAL A 124 15.21 8.17 -4.31
N ASN A 125 16.20 7.91 -3.46
CA ASN A 125 17.26 6.95 -3.70
C ASN A 125 17.00 5.71 -2.84
N CYS A 126 16.64 4.60 -3.47
CA CYS A 126 16.39 3.34 -2.77
C CYS A 126 17.63 2.46 -2.87
N PRO A 127 18.31 2.11 -1.76
CA PRO A 127 19.48 1.24 -1.80
C PRO A 127 19.11 -0.15 -2.34
N ILE A 128 19.99 -0.71 -3.17
CA ILE A 128 19.84 -2.07 -3.69
C ILE A 128 20.43 -3.03 -2.65
N THR A 129 19.57 -3.59 -1.82
CA THR A 129 19.93 -4.54 -0.77
C THR A 129 20.29 -5.90 -1.35
N GLN A 130 20.80 -6.81 -0.51
CA GLN A 130 21.14 -8.18 -0.93
C GLN A 130 19.92 -8.94 -1.47
N GLU A 131 18.77 -8.78 -0.82
CA GLU A 131 17.51 -9.40 -1.26
C GLU A 131 17.07 -8.91 -2.64
N LEU A 132 17.27 -7.62 -2.93
CA LEU A 132 16.99 -7.06 -4.26
C LEU A 132 17.96 -7.59 -5.30
N LYS A 133 19.24 -7.75 -4.98
CA LYS A 133 20.25 -8.38 -5.88
C LYS A 133 19.86 -9.82 -6.19
N GLU A 134 19.43 -10.61 -5.21
CA GLU A 134 18.96 -12.00 -5.41
C GLU A 134 17.74 -12.05 -6.34
N ILE A 135 16.79 -11.12 -6.19
CA ILE A 135 15.67 -11.01 -7.12
C ILE A 135 16.17 -10.65 -8.53
N MET A 136 16.99 -9.63 -8.65
CA MET A 136 17.51 -9.16 -9.95
C MET A 136 18.33 -10.22 -10.69
N HIS A 137 19.05 -11.06 -9.96
CA HIS A 137 19.84 -12.17 -10.55
C HIS A 137 18.95 -13.09 -11.42
N ARG A 138 17.69 -13.31 -11.04
CA ARG A 138 16.74 -14.09 -11.86
C ARG A 138 16.34 -13.40 -13.19
N TYR A 139 16.62 -12.11 -13.31
CA TYR A 139 16.28 -11.27 -14.46
C TYR A 139 17.53 -10.63 -15.10
N ASN A 140 18.62 -11.39 -15.20
CA ASN A 140 19.90 -10.95 -15.79
C ASN A 140 20.47 -9.68 -15.12
N ASN A 141 20.41 -9.62 -13.80
CA ASN A 141 20.81 -8.49 -12.96
C ASN A 141 20.04 -7.19 -13.25
N GLN A 142 18.84 -7.30 -13.81
CA GLN A 142 17.92 -6.21 -14.02
C GLN A 142 16.71 -6.32 -13.07
N PRO A 143 16.03 -5.23 -12.75
CA PRO A 143 14.74 -5.32 -12.05
C PRO A 143 13.72 -6.17 -12.82
N PRO A 144 12.79 -6.85 -12.13
CA PRO A 144 11.76 -7.65 -12.79
C PRO A 144 10.99 -6.84 -13.84
N PRO A 145 10.64 -7.45 -15.00
CA PRO A 145 9.84 -6.79 -16.02
C PRO A 145 8.44 -6.48 -15.53
N LYS A 146 7.82 -5.46 -16.12
CA LYS A 146 6.51 -4.97 -15.71
C LYS A 146 5.41 -6.03 -15.92
N LEU A 147 4.49 -6.13 -14.94
CA LEU A 147 3.26 -6.91 -15.02
C LEU A 147 2.05 -6.02 -14.70
N SER A 148 0.86 -6.32 -15.23
CA SER A 148 -0.33 -5.51 -14.91
C SER A 148 -0.74 -5.64 -13.43
N ASP A 149 -1.19 -4.55 -12.83
CA ASP A 149 -1.58 -4.50 -11.41
C ASP A 149 -2.68 -5.53 -11.09
N GLN A 150 -3.60 -5.79 -12.02
CA GLN A 150 -4.64 -6.79 -11.87
C GLN A 150 -4.05 -8.21 -11.76
N LYS A 151 -3.08 -8.55 -12.62
CA LYS A 151 -2.39 -9.84 -12.56
C LYS A 151 -1.61 -9.98 -11.26
N ILE A 152 -0.86 -8.94 -10.85
CA ILE A 152 -0.14 -8.93 -9.57
C ILE A 152 -1.12 -9.22 -8.43
N ASN A 153 -2.21 -8.46 -8.31
CA ASN A 153 -3.19 -8.64 -7.24
C ASN A 153 -3.87 -10.02 -7.25
N LYS A 154 -4.11 -10.59 -8.44
CA LYS A 154 -4.64 -11.95 -8.57
C LYS A 154 -3.64 -12.98 -8.02
N TYR A 155 -2.39 -12.92 -8.46
CA TYR A 155 -1.36 -13.88 -8.05
C TYR A 155 -0.97 -13.74 -6.58
N LEU A 156 -0.93 -12.53 -6.03
CA LEU A 156 -0.68 -12.32 -4.61
C LEU A 156 -1.65 -13.10 -3.72
N LYS A 157 -2.93 -13.13 -4.07
CA LYS A 157 -3.93 -13.92 -3.32
C LYS A 157 -3.68 -15.42 -3.42
N LEU A 158 -3.29 -15.90 -4.59
CA LEU A 158 -2.93 -17.31 -4.78
C LEU A 158 -1.67 -17.69 -4.00
N ILE A 159 -0.66 -16.82 -3.98
CA ILE A 159 0.57 -16.98 -3.20
C ILE A 159 0.24 -17.01 -1.70
N GLY A 160 -0.55 -16.04 -1.22
CA GLY A 160 -0.95 -15.99 0.18
C GLY A 160 -1.72 -17.24 0.62
N ARG A 161 -2.55 -17.79 -0.26
CA ARG A 161 -3.25 -19.05 -0.01
C ARG A 161 -2.30 -20.25 0.03
N ARG A 162 -1.29 -20.30 -0.84
CA ARG A 162 -0.25 -21.36 -0.82
C ARG A 162 0.65 -21.28 0.42
N LEU A 163 0.79 -20.12 1.01
CA LEU A 163 1.55 -19.86 2.25
C LEU A 163 0.70 -20.01 3.51
N ASP A 164 -0.54 -20.50 3.38
CA ASP A 164 -1.48 -20.67 4.49
C ASP A 164 -1.66 -19.41 5.35
N MET A 165 -1.71 -18.23 4.71
CA MET A 165 -1.99 -16.97 5.39
C MET A 165 -3.49 -16.88 5.75
N ASN A 166 -3.96 -17.82 6.56
CA ASN A 166 -5.37 -18.02 6.90
C ASN A 166 -5.79 -17.25 8.18
N GLU A 167 -4.93 -16.39 8.72
CA GLU A 167 -5.26 -15.57 9.88
C GLU A 167 -6.55 -14.78 9.64
N ASP A 168 -7.46 -14.84 10.59
CA ASP A 168 -8.72 -14.12 10.57
C ASP A 168 -8.52 -12.62 10.77
N VAL A 169 -8.93 -11.83 9.79
CA VAL A 169 -8.87 -10.37 9.85
C VAL A 169 -10.28 -9.81 9.97
N LEU A 170 -10.56 -9.13 11.10
CA LEU A 170 -11.83 -8.47 11.34
C LEU A 170 -11.93 -7.21 10.45
N CYS A 171 -12.91 -7.22 9.56
CA CYS A 171 -13.17 -6.15 8.61
C CYS A 171 -14.46 -5.41 8.95
N HIS A 172 -14.44 -4.11 8.72
CA HIS A 172 -15.63 -3.26 8.88
C HIS A 172 -15.84 -2.44 7.60
N ASP A 173 -17.08 -2.34 7.17
CA ASP A 173 -17.49 -1.37 6.14
C ASP A 173 -18.98 -0.98 6.33
N THR A 174 -19.36 0.15 5.74
CA THR A 174 -20.75 0.56 5.60
C THR A 174 -21.17 0.39 4.15
N LYS A 175 -22.18 -0.44 3.91
CA LYS A 175 -22.73 -0.69 2.56
C LYS A 175 -24.25 -0.57 2.61
N GLY A 176 -24.84 0.14 1.63
CA GLY A 176 -26.28 0.38 1.61
C GLY A 176 -26.79 1.08 2.88
N GLY A 177 -25.99 1.97 3.48
CA GLY A 177 -26.33 2.66 4.73
C GLY A 177 -26.16 1.80 6.00
N VAL A 178 -25.88 0.48 5.87
CA VAL A 178 -25.75 -0.44 7.00
C VAL A 178 -24.29 -0.71 7.31
N LYS A 179 -23.89 -0.50 8.57
CA LYS A 179 -22.55 -0.87 9.07
C LYS A 179 -22.46 -2.39 9.21
N ARG A 180 -21.42 -2.98 8.63
CA ARG A 180 -21.19 -4.42 8.64
C ARG A 180 -19.84 -4.73 9.25
N THR A 181 -19.80 -5.84 9.97
CA THR A 181 -18.59 -6.46 10.49
C THR A 181 -18.51 -7.87 9.94
N TYR A 182 -17.36 -8.27 9.41
CA TYR A 182 -17.17 -9.59 8.83
C TYR A 182 -15.70 -10.00 8.90
N ILE A 183 -15.44 -11.30 8.84
CA ILE A 183 -14.08 -11.86 8.87
C ILE A 183 -13.64 -12.19 7.45
N ARG A 184 -12.36 -11.95 7.16
CA ARG A 184 -11.70 -12.39 5.92
C ARG A 184 -10.35 -13.00 6.26
N PRO A 185 -9.94 -14.07 5.60
CA PRO A 185 -8.59 -14.58 5.74
C PRO A 185 -7.58 -13.57 5.18
N LYS A 186 -6.42 -13.47 5.80
CA LYS A 186 -5.38 -12.48 5.45
C LYS A 186 -4.97 -12.55 3.99
N TRP A 187 -4.89 -13.76 3.38
CA TRP A 187 -4.53 -13.92 1.98
C TRP A 187 -5.49 -13.22 1.01
N GLU A 188 -6.78 -13.12 1.32
CA GLU A 188 -7.75 -12.40 0.49
C GLU A 188 -7.51 -10.89 0.45
N MET A 189 -6.83 -10.36 1.46
CA MET A 189 -6.57 -8.93 1.62
C MET A 189 -5.23 -8.50 1.02
N LEU A 190 -4.44 -9.46 0.50
CA LEU A 190 -3.19 -9.14 -0.19
C LEU A 190 -3.47 -8.34 -1.46
N GLU A 191 -2.80 -7.21 -1.56
CA GLU A 191 -2.84 -6.31 -2.72
C GLU A 191 -1.46 -5.63 -2.91
N SER A 192 -1.22 -5.08 -4.08
CA SER A 192 0.06 -4.42 -4.40
C SER A 192 0.47 -3.34 -3.38
N HIS A 193 -0.50 -2.61 -2.82
CA HIS A 193 -0.24 -1.63 -1.76
C HIS A 193 0.18 -2.24 -0.41
N THR A 194 -0.05 -3.55 -0.20
CA THR A 194 0.43 -4.24 1.00
C THR A 194 1.95 -4.20 1.09
N ALA A 195 2.67 -4.26 -0.05
CA ALA A 195 4.12 -4.15 -0.09
C ALA A 195 4.64 -2.89 0.62
N ARG A 196 4.11 -1.73 0.25
CA ARG A 196 4.52 -0.44 0.85
C ARG A 196 4.12 -0.34 2.34
N ARG A 197 2.97 -0.89 2.72
CA ARG A 197 2.57 -0.97 4.14
C ARG A 197 3.54 -1.84 4.93
N SER A 198 3.92 -2.99 4.37
CA SER A 198 4.88 -3.91 5.00
C SER A 198 6.24 -3.25 5.19
N PHE A 199 6.76 -2.56 4.16
CA PHE A 199 8.00 -1.79 4.29
C PHE A 199 7.92 -0.78 5.45
N CYS A 200 6.92 0.11 5.41
CA CYS A 200 6.81 1.17 6.42
C CYS A 200 6.65 0.60 7.83
N THR A 201 5.81 -0.44 7.99
CA THR A 201 5.56 -1.05 9.30
C THR A 201 6.79 -1.79 9.82
N ASN A 202 7.46 -2.60 8.97
CA ASN A 202 8.63 -3.37 9.40
C ASN A 202 9.82 -2.45 9.72
N MET A 203 10.07 -1.38 8.94
CA MET A 203 11.13 -0.42 9.25
C MET A 203 10.84 0.33 10.55
N TYR A 204 9.59 0.69 10.81
CA TYR A 204 9.18 1.27 12.08
C TYR A 204 9.43 0.30 13.26
N LEU A 205 9.07 -0.98 13.09
CA LEU A 205 9.31 -2.02 14.11
C LEU A 205 10.79 -2.35 14.31
N LYS A 206 11.65 -2.04 13.35
CA LYS A 206 13.13 -2.11 13.50
C LYS A 206 13.71 -0.90 14.23
N GLY A 207 12.93 0.13 14.52
CA GLY A 207 13.38 1.33 15.20
C GLY A 207 13.87 2.45 14.28
N MET A 208 13.66 2.33 12.96
CA MET A 208 13.97 3.43 12.04
C MET A 208 13.04 4.62 12.32
N SER A 209 13.58 5.84 12.31
CA SER A 209 12.79 7.04 12.58
C SER A 209 11.69 7.24 11.50
N ILE A 210 10.58 7.87 11.90
CA ILE A 210 9.49 8.19 10.97
C ILE A 210 10.00 9.03 9.80
N GLN A 211 10.87 9.99 10.08
CA GLN A 211 11.46 10.89 9.08
C GLN A 211 12.30 10.12 8.06
N ASP A 212 13.13 9.16 8.52
CA ASP A 212 13.96 8.35 7.63
C ASP A 212 13.10 7.40 6.78
N ILE A 213 12.08 6.76 7.36
CA ILE A 213 11.15 5.94 6.58
C ILE A 213 10.41 6.80 5.53
N MET A 214 10.00 8.01 5.90
CA MET A 214 9.37 8.95 4.98
C MET A 214 10.31 9.38 3.86
N HIS A 215 11.60 9.57 4.15
CA HIS A 215 12.63 9.88 3.15
C HIS A 215 12.69 8.80 2.07
N PHE A 216 12.82 7.53 2.44
CA PHE A 216 12.83 6.42 1.48
C PHE A 216 11.50 6.18 0.79
N SER A 217 10.41 6.25 1.52
CA SER A 217 9.08 5.99 0.96
C SER A 217 8.51 7.19 0.19
N GLY A 218 9.03 8.42 0.37
CA GLY A 218 8.55 9.64 -0.29
C GLY A 218 7.16 10.07 0.18
N HIS A 219 6.85 9.91 1.47
CA HIS A 219 5.66 10.53 2.08
C HIS A 219 5.93 11.99 2.37
N LYS A 220 4.95 12.86 2.06
CA LYS A 220 5.10 14.31 2.26
C LYS A 220 4.72 14.78 3.67
N THR A 221 3.86 14.03 4.37
CA THR A 221 3.40 14.39 5.72
C THR A 221 3.33 13.16 6.62
N GLU A 222 3.61 13.33 7.91
CA GLU A 222 3.47 12.27 8.92
C GLU A 222 2.03 11.74 9.01
N LYS A 223 1.04 12.60 8.87
CA LYS A 223 -0.37 12.21 8.88
C LYS A 223 -0.70 11.21 7.77
N GLU A 224 -0.12 11.37 6.58
CA GLU A 224 -0.27 10.39 5.49
C GLU A 224 0.54 9.13 5.75
N PHE A 225 1.75 9.27 6.30
CA PHE A 225 2.62 8.14 6.62
C PHE A 225 2.01 7.24 7.69
N LEU A 226 1.49 7.79 8.79
CA LEU A 226 0.90 7.02 9.89
C LEU A 226 -0.25 6.12 9.45
N LYS A 227 -0.92 6.42 8.35
CA LYS A 227 -1.91 5.53 7.74
C LYS A 227 -1.31 4.24 7.16
N TYR A 228 0.00 4.16 7.01
CA TYR A 228 0.69 2.97 6.52
C TYR A 228 1.22 2.09 7.65
N ILE A 229 1.37 2.62 8.87
CA ILE A 229 1.76 1.83 10.04
C ILE A 229 0.54 1.01 10.49
N ARG A 230 0.68 -0.32 10.46
CA ARG A 230 -0.43 -1.27 10.70
C ARG A 230 -0.11 -2.22 11.85
N ILE A 231 0.39 -1.67 12.94
CA ILE A 231 0.66 -2.42 14.17
C ILE A 231 -0.55 -2.39 15.10
N THR A 232 -0.81 -3.49 15.77
CA THR A 232 -1.78 -3.57 16.87
C THR A 232 -1.27 -2.84 18.10
N SER A 233 -2.16 -2.57 19.05
CA SER A 233 -1.77 -2.00 20.35
C SER A 233 -0.72 -2.86 21.06
N ASP A 234 -0.90 -4.18 21.04
CA ASP A 234 0.01 -5.14 21.67
C ASP A 234 1.38 -5.19 20.96
N GLU A 235 1.42 -5.15 19.64
CA GLU A 235 2.68 -5.07 18.89
C GLU A 235 3.40 -3.77 19.21
N ARG A 236 2.66 -2.65 19.34
CA ARG A 236 3.22 -1.36 19.71
C ARG A 236 3.81 -1.39 21.14
N THR A 237 3.08 -1.95 22.08
CA THR A 237 3.58 -2.10 23.46
C THR A 237 4.85 -2.94 23.49
N ARG A 238 4.86 -4.11 22.85
CA ARG A 238 6.05 -4.96 22.75
C ARG A 238 7.24 -4.25 22.07
N HIS A 239 6.97 -3.45 21.05
CA HIS A 239 8.01 -2.66 20.38
C HIS A 239 8.63 -1.63 21.35
N ILE A 240 7.81 -0.87 22.10
CA ILE A 240 8.27 0.11 23.08
C ILE A 240 9.11 -0.57 24.18
N LEU A 241 8.67 -1.72 24.69
CA LEU A 241 9.41 -2.49 25.70
C LEU A 241 10.80 -2.92 25.19
N ARG A 242 10.89 -3.36 23.93
CA ARG A 242 12.18 -3.75 23.32
C ARG A 242 13.15 -2.58 23.14
N GLN A 243 12.66 -1.34 23.10
CA GLN A 243 13.51 -0.15 23.02
C GLN A 243 14.15 0.24 24.37
N GLY A 244 13.84 -0.48 25.46
CA GLY A 244 14.47 -0.30 26.76
C GLY A 244 14.03 0.95 27.53
N PHE A 245 12.88 1.56 27.14
CA PHE A 245 12.34 2.70 27.90
C PHE A 245 11.77 2.32 29.27
N PHE A 246 11.50 1.04 29.50
CA PHE A 246 10.95 0.52 30.72
C PHE A 246 11.82 -0.65 31.21
N ASN A 247 12.19 -0.63 32.51
CA ASN A 247 12.83 -1.74 33.18
C ASN A 247 11.75 -2.74 33.65
N VAL A 248 11.45 -3.75 32.84
CA VAL A 248 10.52 -4.84 33.15
C VAL A 248 11.20 -6.19 32.98
#